data_2e1782d2d7fef6bb7518ba244ab5b7c0
#
_entry.id   2e1782d2d7fef6bb7518ba244ab5b7c0
#
_cell.length_a   1.000
_cell.length_b   1.000
_cell.length_c   1.000
_cell.angle_alpha   90.00
_cell.angle_beta   90.00
_cell.angle_gamma   90.00
#
_symmetry.space_group_name_H-M   'P 1'
#
loop_
_entity.id
_entity.type
_entity.pdbx_description
1 polymer ?
#
loop_
_entity_poly.entity_id
_entity_poly.type
_entity_poly.pdbx_seq_one_letter_code
_entity_poly.pdbx_strand_id
1 'polypeptide(L)'
;DGKFTVSNTATYRFGLFQEGKLPSQIVTRSYIYQDKDYTLPIISVVTDPINLYDDSLGVYVKGVNGRTGNGQSTPCNWNMDWDRPVNFEYITPEGGMVVNQEVDFAMCGGWSRAFTPHSFKLKAGKIYEGLNSIEYPFFADKPYLKHKTLQIRNGGNDTGCRIKDAAL
;
A
#
# COMPACT_ATOMS: atom_id res chain seq x y z
N ASP A 1 -9.74 13.38 27.19
CA ASP A 1 -9.04 12.12 26.94
C ASP A 1 -10.07 11.08 26.51
N GLY A 2 -10.23 10.91 25.17
CA GLY A 2 -11.12 9.89 24.63
C GLY A 2 -10.43 8.53 24.60
N LYS A 3 -10.94 7.56 25.36
CA LYS A 3 -10.58 6.15 25.21
C LYS A 3 -11.62 5.50 24.31
N PHE A 4 -11.19 4.67 23.37
CA PHE A 4 -12.08 3.82 22.57
C PHE A 4 -11.57 2.38 22.61
N THR A 5 -12.49 1.45 22.47
CA THR A 5 -12.18 0.02 22.47
C THR A 5 -12.18 -0.50 21.03
N VAL A 6 -11.14 -1.21 20.65
CA VAL A 6 -11.06 -1.91 19.36
C VAL A 6 -11.42 -3.36 19.60
N SER A 7 -12.51 -3.84 19.00
CA SER A 7 -13.04 -5.19 19.16
C SER A 7 -12.91 -6.08 17.90
N ASN A 8 -12.45 -5.49 16.80
CA ASN A 8 -12.27 -6.16 15.51
C ASN A 8 -11.18 -5.45 14.70
N THR A 9 -10.70 -6.06 13.65
CA THR A 9 -9.74 -5.43 12.73
C THR A 9 -10.34 -4.14 12.17
N ALA A 10 -9.63 -3.04 12.38
CA ALA A 10 -10.05 -1.71 11.95
C ALA A 10 -8.86 -0.78 11.75
N THR A 11 -9.02 0.19 10.89
CA THR A 11 -8.08 1.30 10.72
C THR A 11 -8.72 2.61 11.11
N TYR A 12 -8.01 3.38 11.89
CA TYR A 12 -8.43 4.70 12.34
C TYR A 12 -7.51 5.77 11.79
N ARG A 13 -8.10 6.88 11.39
CA ARG A 13 -7.39 8.08 10.93
C ARG A 13 -7.77 9.25 11.82
N PHE A 14 -6.77 9.88 12.40
CA PHE A 14 -6.93 10.97 13.36
C PHE A 14 -6.37 12.26 12.79
N GLY A 15 -7.13 13.33 12.93
CA GLY A 15 -6.73 14.68 12.57
C GLY A 15 -7.28 15.68 13.57
N LEU A 16 -6.52 16.76 13.79
CA LEU A 16 -6.98 17.90 14.60
C LEU A 16 -7.43 19.02 13.66
N PHE A 17 -8.61 19.52 13.91
CA PHE A 17 -9.20 20.62 13.16
C PHE A 17 -9.53 21.75 14.12
N GLN A 18 -9.11 22.95 13.81
CA GLN A 18 -9.42 24.16 14.56
C GLN A 18 -9.82 25.26 13.57
N GLU A 19 -10.90 25.97 13.88
CA GLU A 19 -11.37 27.08 13.04
C GLU A 19 -10.27 28.14 12.85
N GLY A 20 -10.08 28.58 11.61
CA GLY A 20 -9.05 29.55 11.24
C GLY A 20 -7.60 29.05 11.23
N LYS A 21 -7.38 27.74 11.43
CA LYS A 21 -6.03 27.12 11.33
C LYS A 21 -5.99 26.00 10.29
N LEU A 22 -4.79 25.73 9.78
CA LEU A 22 -4.58 24.56 8.95
C LEU A 22 -4.79 23.28 9.77
N PRO A 23 -5.40 22.24 9.19
CA PRO A 23 -5.52 20.94 9.82
C PRO A 23 -4.14 20.37 10.20
N SER A 24 -4.10 19.55 11.24
CA SER A 24 -2.89 18.76 11.51
C SER A 24 -2.65 17.70 10.44
N GLN A 25 -1.46 17.13 10.40
CA GLN A 25 -1.22 15.89 9.69
C GLN A 25 -2.18 14.80 10.19
N ILE A 26 -2.60 13.91 9.29
CA ILE A 26 -3.43 12.76 9.61
C ILE A 26 -2.54 11.64 10.11
N VAL A 27 -2.83 11.16 11.31
CA VAL A 27 -2.19 9.96 11.86
C VAL A 27 -3.06 8.75 11.56
N THR A 28 -2.50 7.77 10.88
CA THR A 28 -3.17 6.50 10.56
C THR A 28 -2.66 5.40 11.47
N ARG A 29 -3.58 4.55 11.97
CA ARG A 29 -3.26 3.37 12.79
C ARG A 29 -4.20 2.23 12.46
N SER A 30 -3.61 1.10 12.06
CA SER A 30 -4.34 -0.16 11.90
C SER A 30 -4.22 -1.01 13.16
N TYR A 31 -5.33 -1.59 13.55
CA TYR A 31 -5.44 -2.55 14.65
C TYR A 31 -5.93 -3.87 14.07
N ILE A 32 -5.12 -4.89 14.22
CA ILE A 32 -5.42 -6.22 13.69
C ILE A 32 -5.93 -7.07 14.84
N TYR A 33 -7.20 -7.45 14.77
CA TYR A 33 -7.75 -8.45 15.68
C TYR A 33 -7.27 -9.83 15.23
N GLN A 34 -6.47 -10.47 16.09
CA GLN A 34 -5.95 -11.80 15.80
C GLN A 34 -6.93 -12.85 16.28
N ASP A 35 -7.60 -13.50 15.36
CA ASP A 35 -8.43 -14.67 15.56
C ASP A 35 -7.65 -15.99 15.43
N LYS A 36 -6.40 -15.90 15.00
CA LYS A 36 -5.45 -17.01 14.81
C LYS A 36 -4.01 -16.48 14.86
N ASP A 37 -3.04 -17.37 15.00
CA ASP A 37 -1.63 -17.04 14.91
C ASP A 37 -1.24 -16.73 13.45
N TYR A 38 -0.76 -15.53 13.22
CA TYR A 38 -0.19 -15.14 11.93
C TYR A 38 1.31 -15.46 11.90
N THR A 39 1.72 -16.23 10.91
CA THR A 39 3.14 -16.61 10.71
C THR A 39 3.85 -15.71 9.70
N LEU A 40 3.10 -14.87 9.00
CA LEU A 40 3.60 -13.90 8.03
C LEU A 40 3.31 -12.48 8.50
N PRO A 41 4.17 -11.53 8.14
CA PRO A 41 3.91 -10.12 8.42
C PRO A 41 2.68 -9.62 7.66
N ILE A 42 2.07 -8.57 8.21
CA ILE A 42 0.90 -7.92 7.62
C ILE A 42 1.33 -6.58 7.01
N ILE A 43 0.94 -6.37 5.78
CA ILE A 43 1.06 -5.09 5.08
C ILE A 43 -0.31 -4.43 5.09
N SER A 44 -0.40 -3.27 5.74
CA SER A 44 -1.58 -2.40 5.70
C SER A 44 -1.30 -1.20 4.80
N VAL A 45 -2.17 -0.98 3.82
CA VAL A 45 -2.10 0.16 2.90
C VAL A 45 -3.42 0.91 2.99
N VAL A 46 -3.37 2.11 3.51
CA VAL A 46 -4.56 2.89 3.86
C VAL A 46 -4.56 4.22 3.11
N THR A 47 -5.65 4.49 2.41
CA THR A 47 -5.85 5.75 1.70
C THR A 47 -7.35 6.07 1.61
N ASP A 48 -7.67 7.23 1.08
CA ASP A 48 -9.06 7.53 0.69
C ASP A 48 -9.49 6.57 -0.44
N PRO A 49 -10.65 5.91 -0.33
CA PRO A 49 -11.15 4.99 -1.35
C PRO A 49 -11.19 5.56 -2.77
N ILE A 50 -11.34 6.88 -2.92
CA ILE A 50 -11.30 7.56 -4.21
C ILE A 50 -9.98 7.33 -4.96
N ASN A 51 -8.87 7.22 -4.23
CA ASN A 51 -7.53 7.01 -4.81
C ASN A 51 -7.39 5.64 -5.48
N LEU A 52 -8.15 4.65 -5.02
CA LEU A 52 -8.05 3.27 -5.51
C LEU A 52 -9.23 2.87 -6.38
N TYR A 53 -10.47 3.25 -6.02
CA TYR A 53 -11.69 2.63 -6.52
C TYR A 53 -12.62 3.56 -7.28
N ASP A 54 -12.37 4.87 -7.35
CA ASP A 54 -13.16 5.79 -8.15
C ASP A 54 -12.94 5.53 -9.66
N ASP A 55 -14.01 5.58 -10.44
CA ASP A 55 -13.94 5.30 -11.88
C ASP A 55 -13.07 6.28 -12.66
N SER A 56 -12.97 7.53 -12.21
CA SER A 56 -12.19 8.58 -12.88
C SER A 56 -10.77 8.71 -12.34
N LEU A 57 -10.58 8.53 -11.04
CA LEU A 57 -9.33 8.84 -10.33
C LEU A 57 -8.65 7.61 -9.73
N GLY A 58 -9.41 6.53 -9.50
CA GLY A 58 -8.90 5.32 -8.86
C GLY A 58 -7.91 4.56 -9.73
N VAL A 59 -6.79 4.19 -9.15
CA VAL A 59 -5.71 3.48 -9.87
C VAL A 59 -5.87 1.96 -9.87
N TYR A 60 -6.73 1.41 -9.03
CA TYR A 60 -6.89 -0.03 -8.83
C TYR A 60 -8.09 -0.63 -9.59
N VAL A 61 -8.76 0.18 -10.41
CA VAL A 61 -9.92 -0.22 -11.21
C VAL A 61 -9.66 -0.03 -12.70
N LYS A 62 -10.50 -0.64 -13.53
CA LYS A 62 -10.48 -0.39 -14.97
C LYS A 62 -10.71 1.10 -15.26
N GLY A 63 -11.73 1.67 -14.62
CA GLY A 63 -12.07 3.09 -14.72
C GLY A 63 -12.43 3.56 -16.11
N VAL A 64 -12.57 4.87 -16.24
CA VAL A 64 -12.99 5.55 -17.48
C VAL A 64 -11.94 6.52 -18.04
N ASN A 65 -10.91 6.87 -17.28
CA ASN A 65 -9.88 7.83 -17.67
C ASN A 65 -8.53 7.16 -18.01
N GLY A 66 -8.54 5.84 -18.17
CA GLY A 66 -7.33 5.09 -18.41
C GLY A 66 -6.80 5.17 -19.84
N ARG A 67 -5.65 4.56 -20.06
CA ARG A 67 -5.03 4.39 -21.38
C ARG A 67 -4.80 2.91 -21.70
N THR A 68 -4.62 2.61 -22.98
CA THR A 68 -4.08 1.32 -23.44
C THR A 68 -2.61 1.21 -23.05
N GLY A 69 -2.10 0.02 -22.94
CA GLY A 69 -0.69 -0.22 -22.67
C GLY A 69 -0.45 -1.57 -22.03
N ASN A 70 0.83 -1.90 -21.81
CA ASN A 70 1.24 -3.14 -21.15
C ASN A 70 0.64 -4.41 -21.80
N GLY A 71 0.47 -4.39 -23.13
CA GLY A 71 -0.15 -5.48 -23.89
C GLY A 71 -1.68 -5.50 -23.89
N GLN A 72 -2.33 -4.53 -23.25
CA GLN A 72 -3.78 -4.44 -23.17
C GLN A 72 -4.30 -3.42 -24.19
N SER A 73 -5.28 -3.83 -24.99
CA SER A 73 -5.93 -2.97 -26.00
C SER A 73 -7.07 -2.12 -25.44
N THR A 74 -7.61 -2.50 -24.28
CA THR A 74 -8.66 -1.73 -23.60
C THR A 74 -8.03 -0.67 -22.68
N PRO A 75 -8.48 0.60 -22.76
CA PRO A 75 -8.03 1.62 -21.82
C PRO A 75 -8.40 1.26 -20.38
N CYS A 76 -7.44 1.42 -19.47
CA CYS A 76 -7.62 1.12 -18.05
C CYS A 76 -6.85 2.10 -17.17
N ASN A 77 -7.43 2.50 -16.04
CA ASN A 77 -6.80 3.41 -15.09
C ASN A 77 -5.49 2.83 -14.52
N TRP A 78 -5.40 1.53 -14.29
CA TRP A 78 -4.17 0.87 -13.82
C TRP A 78 -3.02 0.93 -14.83
N ASN A 79 -3.24 1.37 -16.06
CA ASN A 79 -2.20 1.62 -17.07
C ASN A 79 -1.67 3.06 -17.04
N MET A 80 -2.28 3.93 -16.23
CA MET A 80 -1.79 5.29 -16.01
C MET A 80 -0.57 5.26 -15.08
N ASP A 81 0.34 6.22 -15.27
CA ASP A 81 1.49 6.41 -14.38
C ASP A 81 1.11 7.38 -13.25
N TRP A 82 0.02 7.06 -12.57
CA TRP A 82 -0.47 7.83 -11.44
C TRP A 82 0.10 7.31 -10.13
N ASP A 83 0.54 8.25 -9.31
CA ASP A 83 0.89 8.02 -7.91
C ASP A 83 -0.30 8.46 -7.04
N ARG A 84 -0.54 7.73 -5.96
CA ARG A 84 -1.57 8.05 -4.96
C ARG A 84 -0.98 8.03 -3.57
N PRO A 85 -1.26 9.05 -2.74
CA PRO A 85 -0.78 9.05 -1.37
C PRO A 85 -1.46 7.95 -0.56
N VAL A 86 -0.68 7.15 0.14
CA VAL A 86 -1.17 6.11 1.04
C VAL A 86 -0.34 6.10 2.31
N ASN A 87 -0.95 5.69 3.42
CA ASN A 87 -0.21 5.31 4.60
C ASN A 87 0.15 3.83 4.51
N PHE A 88 1.41 3.53 4.68
CA PHE A 88 1.96 2.18 4.68
C PHE A 88 2.36 1.77 6.09
N GLU A 89 1.83 0.65 6.54
CA GLU A 89 2.20 0.02 7.82
C GLU A 89 2.70 -1.39 7.57
N TYR A 90 3.78 -1.76 8.26
CA TYR A 90 4.32 -3.12 8.27
C TYR A 90 4.30 -3.63 9.70
N ILE A 91 3.54 -4.71 9.91
CA ILE A 91 3.31 -5.32 11.21
C ILE A 91 3.93 -6.71 11.19
N THR A 92 4.83 -6.99 12.13
CA THR A 92 5.48 -8.30 12.24
C THR A 92 4.51 -9.36 12.75
N PRO A 93 4.82 -10.66 12.58
CA PRO A 93 3.97 -11.74 13.09
C PRO A 93 3.74 -11.65 14.61
N GLU A 94 4.72 -11.10 15.35
CA GLU A 94 4.64 -10.90 16.79
C GLU A 94 3.74 -9.70 17.18
N GLY A 95 3.15 -9.01 16.20
CA GLY A 95 2.23 -7.90 16.39
C GLY A 95 2.91 -6.54 16.54
N GLY A 96 4.23 -6.45 16.35
CA GLY A 96 4.97 -5.18 16.38
C GLY A 96 4.76 -4.39 15.09
N MET A 97 4.27 -3.15 15.17
CA MET A 97 4.27 -2.21 14.04
C MET A 97 5.67 -1.59 13.92
N VAL A 98 6.43 -2.00 12.91
CA VAL A 98 7.84 -1.59 12.73
C VAL A 98 8.03 -0.54 11.64
N VAL A 99 7.05 -0.36 10.75
CA VAL A 99 6.99 0.76 9.80
C VAL A 99 5.60 1.35 9.84
N ASN A 100 5.53 2.68 9.87
CA ASN A 100 4.31 3.45 9.64
C ASN A 100 4.70 4.79 9.04
N GLN A 101 4.46 4.97 7.76
CA GLN A 101 4.77 6.22 7.05
C GLN A 101 3.90 6.42 5.82
N GLU A 102 3.78 7.67 5.39
CA GLU A 102 3.16 8.01 4.12
C GLU A 102 4.13 7.74 2.96
N VAL A 103 3.60 7.17 1.88
CA VAL A 103 4.32 6.83 0.66
C VAL A 103 3.41 6.99 -0.56
N ASP A 104 3.99 6.98 -1.75
CA ASP A 104 3.24 6.89 -2.99
C ASP A 104 2.92 5.43 -3.33
N PHE A 105 1.67 5.18 -3.66
CA PHE A 105 1.20 3.94 -4.25
C PHE A 105 1.12 4.10 -5.78
N ALA A 106 1.73 3.18 -6.51
CA ALA A 106 1.67 3.15 -7.97
C ALA A 106 1.44 1.74 -8.48
N MET A 107 0.67 1.61 -9.54
CA MET A 107 0.49 0.33 -10.21
C MET A 107 1.78 -0.11 -10.88
N CYS A 108 2.07 -1.41 -10.90
CA CYS A 108 3.25 -1.95 -11.55
C CYS A 108 2.98 -3.28 -12.26
N GLY A 109 3.99 -3.75 -13.00
CA GLY A 109 3.91 -4.93 -13.86
C GLY A 109 3.68 -4.55 -15.33
N GLY A 110 3.88 -5.52 -16.20
CA GLY A 110 3.56 -5.45 -17.62
C GLY A 110 2.14 -5.99 -17.87
N TRP A 111 2.02 -7.06 -18.67
CA TRP A 111 0.75 -7.72 -18.95
C TRP A 111 -0.01 -8.13 -17.68
N SER A 112 0.69 -8.63 -16.66
CA SER A 112 0.10 -9.07 -15.39
C SER A 112 -0.53 -7.93 -14.56
N ARG A 113 -0.39 -6.66 -14.98
CA ARG A 113 -1.03 -5.51 -14.35
C ARG A 113 -2.56 -5.62 -14.32
N ALA A 114 -3.14 -6.33 -15.29
CA ALA A 114 -4.58 -6.58 -15.34
C ALA A 114 -5.07 -7.72 -14.42
N PHE A 115 -4.17 -8.50 -13.84
CA PHE A 115 -4.56 -9.65 -13.02
C PHE A 115 -4.90 -9.23 -11.59
N THR A 116 -6.01 -9.74 -11.08
CA THR A 116 -6.43 -9.51 -9.69
C THR A 116 -5.91 -10.62 -8.77
N PRO A 117 -5.32 -10.30 -7.61
CA PRO A 117 -4.99 -8.94 -7.15
C PRO A 117 -3.91 -8.30 -8.03
N HIS A 118 -3.92 -6.97 -8.09
CA HIS A 118 -2.93 -6.24 -8.88
C HIS A 118 -1.60 -6.11 -8.14
N SER A 119 -0.50 -6.03 -8.92
CA SER A 119 0.81 -5.67 -8.40
C SER A 119 0.94 -4.16 -8.26
N PHE A 120 1.61 -3.72 -7.20
CA PHE A 120 1.83 -2.29 -6.95
C PHE A 120 3.21 -2.02 -6.34
N LYS A 121 3.59 -0.75 -6.33
CA LYS A 121 4.80 -0.24 -5.69
C LYS A 121 4.43 0.73 -4.60
N LEU A 122 5.20 0.69 -3.52
CA LEU A 122 5.22 1.70 -2.47
C LEU A 122 6.52 2.47 -2.60
N LYS A 123 6.44 3.78 -2.82
CA LYS A 123 7.61 4.63 -3.09
C LYS A 123 7.75 5.70 -2.01
N ALA A 124 8.88 5.70 -1.30
CA ALA A 124 9.20 6.78 -0.37
C ALA A 124 9.51 8.08 -1.11
N GLY A 125 9.06 9.20 -0.57
CA GLY A 125 9.29 10.52 -1.13
C GLY A 125 9.46 11.58 -0.05
N LYS A 126 10.35 12.56 -0.27
CA LYS A 126 10.57 13.67 0.66
C LYS A 126 9.36 14.57 0.88
N ILE A 127 8.36 14.46 0.01
CA ILE A 127 7.09 15.17 0.17
C ILE A 127 6.33 14.73 1.42
N TYR A 128 6.61 13.52 1.91
CA TYR A 128 5.99 12.93 3.09
C TYR A 128 6.98 13.03 4.26
N GLU A 129 6.75 13.93 5.21
CA GLU A 129 7.50 14.05 6.47
C GLU A 129 9.03 14.10 6.32
N GLY A 130 9.53 14.43 5.12
CA GLY A 130 10.96 14.42 4.82
C GLY A 130 11.59 13.03 4.64
N LEU A 131 10.83 11.96 4.76
CA LEU A 131 11.30 10.58 4.62
C LEU A 131 11.56 10.26 3.14
N ASN A 132 12.78 9.86 2.83
CA ASN A 132 13.21 9.50 1.47
C ASN A 132 13.48 8.00 1.30
N SER A 133 13.23 7.23 2.34
CA SER A 133 13.38 5.76 2.36
C SER A 133 12.37 5.14 3.30
N ILE A 134 12.02 3.89 3.03
CA ILE A 134 11.34 2.99 3.95
C ILE A 134 12.44 2.20 4.65
N GLU A 135 12.52 2.31 5.98
CA GLU A 135 13.65 1.76 6.74
C GLU A 135 13.21 0.55 7.56
N TYR A 136 13.59 -0.64 7.12
CA TYR A 136 13.40 -1.90 7.82
C TYR A 136 14.16 -3.01 7.07
N PRO A 137 14.73 -4.03 7.74
CA PRO A 137 15.38 -5.17 7.11
C PRO A 137 14.36 -6.18 6.56
N PHE A 138 13.62 -5.80 5.52
CA PHE A 138 12.58 -6.65 4.91
C PHE A 138 13.11 -7.98 4.37
N PHE A 139 14.40 -8.04 4.02
CA PHE A 139 15.01 -9.21 3.41
C PHE A 139 16.16 -9.69 4.31
N ALA A 140 15.95 -10.82 5.00
CA ALA A 140 16.89 -11.34 5.98
C ALA A 140 18.29 -11.66 5.41
N ASP A 141 18.35 -11.96 4.11
CA ASP A 141 19.59 -12.31 3.38
C ASP A 141 20.29 -11.09 2.76
N LYS A 142 19.76 -9.88 2.94
CA LYS A 142 20.31 -8.64 2.36
C LYS A 142 20.74 -7.67 3.46
N PRO A 143 21.88 -6.98 3.27
CA PRO A 143 22.36 -6.01 4.26
C PRO A 143 21.66 -4.63 4.17
N TYR A 144 20.66 -4.50 3.34
CA TYR A 144 20.00 -3.21 3.08
C TYR A 144 18.90 -2.94 4.10
N LEU A 145 18.99 -1.78 4.75
CA LEU A 145 17.98 -1.31 5.70
C LEU A 145 17.10 -0.20 5.11
N LYS A 146 17.53 0.43 4.01
CA LYS A 146 16.86 1.57 3.40
C LYS A 146 16.39 1.22 1.99
N HIS A 147 15.11 1.37 1.77
CA HIS A 147 14.46 1.02 0.51
C HIS A 147 13.76 2.26 -0.05
N LYS A 148 14.11 2.65 -1.27
CA LYS A 148 13.41 3.73 -1.97
C LYS A 148 12.04 3.29 -2.46
N THR A 149 11.93 2.03 -2.83
CA THR A 149 10.71 1.43 -3.37
C THR A 149 10.61 -0.02 -2.92
N LEU A 150 9.42 -0.40 -2.48
CA LEU A 150 9.03 -1.79 -2.28
C LEU A 150 8.02 -2.17 -3.36
N GLN A 151 8.18 -3.35 -3.95
CA GLN A 151 7.24 -3.86 -4.93
C GLN A 151 6.51 -5.09 -4.38
N ILE A 152 5.20 -5.01 -4.33
CA ILE A 152 4.31 -6.11 -3.95
C ILE A 152 3.78 -6.74 -5.23
N ARG A 153 4.15 -8.00 -5.46
CA ARG A 153 3.81 -8.72 -6.70
C ARG A 153 2.61 -9.63 -6.51
N ASN A 154 1.80 -9.74 -7.55
CA ASN A 154 0.64 -10.62 -7.59
C ASN A 154 0.95 -12.06 -8.07
N GLY A 155 2.24 -12.42 -8.21
CA GLY A 155 2.66 -13.68 -8.79
C GLY A 155 2.70 -13.71 -10.32
N GLY A 156 2.35 -12.62 -10.99
CA GLY A 156 2.50 -12.45 -12.44
C GLY A 156 1.89 -13.60 -13.24
N ASN A 157 2.74 -14.32 -14.00
CA ASN A 157 2.33 -15.43 -14.84
C ASN A 157 2.21 -16.77 -14.10
N ASP A 158 2.51 -16.81 -12.82
CA ASP A 158 2.33 -17.97 -11.95
C ASP A 158 0.91 -17.99 -11.38
N THR A 159 -0.06 -18.29 -12.22
CA THR A 159 -1.48 -18.27 -11.84
C THR A 159 -1.88 -19.42 -10.90
N GLY A 160 -1.08 -20.47 -10.85
CA GLY A 160 -1.36 -21.67 -10.03
C GLY A 160 -1.07 -21.49 -8.54
N CYS A 161 0.15 -21.10 -8.21
CA CYS A 161 0.58 -20.96 -6.82
C CYS A 161 1.03 -19.55 -6.42
N ARG A 162 1.32 -18.68 -7.37
CA ARG A 162 1.67 -17.25 -7.18
C ARG A 162 2.95 -16.96 -6.38
N ILE A 163 3.62 -17.98 -5.90
CA ILE A 163 4.85 -17.87 -5.06
C ILE A 163 6.05 -18.56 -5.69
N LYS A 164 5.94 -19.05 -6.91
CA LYS A 164 6.99 -19.82 -7.57
C LYS A 164 8.32 -19.09 -7.61
N ASP A 165 8.32 -17.80 -7.94
CA ASP A 165 9.54 -16.98 -7.98
C ASP A 165 10.20 -16.81 -6.61
N ALA A 166 9.48 -16.99 -5.53
CA ALA A 166 9.98 -16.86 -4.16
C ALA A 166 10.40 -18.22 -3.57
N ALA A 167 9.98 -19.32 -4.19
CA ALA A 167 10.23 -20.69 -3.74
C ALA A 167 11.46 -21.33 -4.44
N LEU A 168 12.00 -20.71 -5.48
CA LEU A 168 13.20 -21.09 -6.22
C LEU A 168 14.42 -20.27 -5.76
#